data_382f35de155566d6d44991735198ae9b
#
_entry.id   382f35de155566d6d44991735198ae9b
#
_cell.length_a   1.000
_cell.length_b   1.000
_cell.length_c   1.000
_cell.angle_alpha   90.00
_cell.angle_beta   90.00
_cell.angle_gamma   90.00
#
_symmetry.space_group_name_H-M   'P 1'
#
loop_
_entity.id
_entity.type
_entity.pdbx_description
1 polymer ?
#
loop_
_entity_poly.entity_id
_entity_poly.type
_entity_poly.pdbx_seq_one_letter_code
_entity_poly.pdbx_strand_id
1 'polypeptide(L)'
;SVISNDYMAMSATFTKAMIENSHITLSEKEAKELLAKKKEPDHFVATTFKDLYYTDAENELIDILRTNIAGIKDSYKRAIAMTALIRACTKKRPRGIFTYTGNRYNDGRKDLQKSLEQQFLEAVEAVNAAVFDNGISCLSKHGDAMELRADKADLVYMDPPYYSPLSDNEYVRRYHFVEGLARDWKGVEIQEHTQTKKFKSYPTPFSTRKGAADAFDKLFKKFANSILIVSYSSNSLPTQDEMLEIMARYKKHVEV
;
A
#
# COMPACT_ATOMS: atom_id res chain seq x y z
N SER A 1 -6.96 -13.88 16.17
CA SER A 1 -5.86 -12.97 15.77
C SER A 1 -5.79 -12.88 14.24
N VAL A 2 -5.24 -11.78 13.75
CA VAL A 2 -5.00 -11.56 12.31
C VAL A 2 -3.50 -11.40 12.09
N ILE A 3 -2.97 -12.07 11.06
CA ILE A 3 -1.65 -11.80 10.51
C ILE A 3 -1.88 -11.24 9.12
N SER A 4 -1.64 -9.95 8.93
CA SER A 4 -1.66 -9.31 7.63
C SER A 4 -0.26 -9.37 7.01
N ASN A 5 -0.17 -9.67 5.71
CA ASN A 5 1.09 -9.67 4.97
C ASN A 5 0.92 -9.01 3.61
N ASP A 6 1.84 -8.16 3.24
CA ASP A 6 1.89 -7.56 1.91
C ASP A 6 3.34 -7.37 1.47
N TYR A 7 3.56 -7.49 0.17
CA TYR A 7 4.86 -7.24 -0.45
C TYR A 7 5.16 -5.75 -0.62
N MET A 8 4.12 -4.91 -0.61
CA MET A 8 4.26 -3.46 -0.70
C MET A 8 4.38 -2.84 0.70
N ALA A 9 5.36 -1.96 0.88
CA ALA A 9 5.61 -1.25 2.13
C ALA A 9 4.44 -0.35 2.52
N MET A 10 3.75 0.27 1.55
CA MET A 10 2.59 1.11 1.83
C MET A 10 1.45 0.30 2.46
N SER A 11 1.14 -0.90 1.94
CA SER A 11 0.09 -1.76 2.49
C SER A 11 0.46 -2.27 3.88
N ALA A 12 1.72 -2.69 4.08
CA ALA A 12 2.22 -3.08 5.39
C ALA A 12 2.16 -1.92 6.40
N THR A 13 2.40 -0.68 5.95
CA THR A 13 2.23 0.51 6.79
C THR A 13 0.78 0.71 7.21
N PHE A 14 -0.19 0.52 6.31
CA PHE A 14 -1.61 0.61 6.62
C PHE A 14 -2.03 -0.43 7.65
N THR A 15 -1.63 -1.67 7.47
CA THR A 15 -2.00 -2.75 8.39
C THR A 15 -1.29 -2.64 9.73
N LYS A 16 -0.07 -2.07 9.77
CA LYS A 16 0.58 -1.72 11.03
C LYS A 16 -0.18 -0.64 11.80
N ALA A 17 -0.69 0.37 11.11
CA ALA A 17 -1.45 1.46 11.73
C ALA A 17 -2.81 1.03 12.25
N MET A 18 -3.52 0.10 11.59
CA MET A 18 -4.94 -0.18 11.83
C MET A 18 -5.26 -1.63 12.23
N ILE A 19 -4.34 -2.58 12.05
CA ILE A 19 -4.55 -4.00 12.37
C ILE A 19 -3.64 -4.43 13.52
N GLU A 20 -2.33 -4.16 13.45
CA GLU A 20 -1.39 -4.49 14.52
C GLU A 20 -1.55 -3.56 15.72
N ASN A 21 -1.78 -2.28 15.46
CA ASN A 21 -2.02 -1.26 16.48
C ASN A 21 -3.43 -1.42 17.07
N SER A 22 -3.53 -1.53 18.40
CA SER A 22 -4.79 -1.73 19.10
C SER A 22 -5.26 -0.50 19.89
N HIS A 23 -4.37 0.46 20.21
CA HIS A 23 -4.75 1.56 21.13
C HIS A 23 -3.97 2.87 20.94
N ILE A 24 -2.90 2.86 20.16
CA ILE A 24 -2.11 4.08 19.95
C ILE A 24 -2.80 4.96 18.90
N THR A 25 -2.94 6.24 19.19
CA THR A 25 -3.48 7.26 18.28
C THR A 25 -2.51 8.42 18.14
N LEU A 26 -2.65 9.19 17.07
CA LEU A 26 -1.95 10.44 16.85
C LEU A 26 -2.92 11.59 17.12
N SER A 27 -2.69 12.38 18.17
CA SER A 27 -3.58 13.49 18.51
C SER A 27 -3.61 14.56 17.43
N GLU A 28 -4.69 15.34 17.38
CA GLU A 28 -4.82 16.46 16.45
C GLU A 28 -3.67 17.48 16.61
N LYS A 29 -3.24 17.74 17.86
CA LYS A 29 -2.11 18.61 18.14
C LYS A 29 -0.82 18.06 17.54
N GLU A 30 -0.51 16.77 17.76
CA GLU A 30 0.66 16.13 17.17
C GLU A 30 0.60 16.15 15.63
N ALA A 31 -0.57 15.88 15.05
CA ALA A 31 -0.76 15.94 13.60
C ALA A 31 -0.50 17.34 13.03
N LYS A 32 -1.02 18.40 13.66
CA LYS A 32 -0.76 19.79 13.28
C LYS A 32 0.73 20.16 13.43
N GLU A 33 1.39 19.64 14.46
CA GLU A 33 2.82 19.86 14.65
C GLU A 33 3.68 19.22 13.55
N LEU A 34 3.22 18.16 12.88
CA LEU A 34 3.92 17.55 11.75
C LEU A 34 3.87 18.41 10.47
N LEU A 35 2.92 19.34 10.36
CA LEU A 35 2.79 20.26 9.23
C LEU A 35 3.79 21.44 9.34
N ALA A 36 4.32 21.70 10.52
CA ALA A 36 5.24 22.82 10.75
C ALA A 36 6.67 22.44 10.32
N LYS A 37 7.35 23.35 9.65
CA LYS A 37 8.77 23.22 9.29
C LYS A 37 9.65 23.32 10.55
N LYS A 38 9.85 22.17 11.23
CA LYS A 38 10.70 22.08 12.44
C LYS A 38 12.19 21.90 12.11
N LYS A 39 12.47 21.30 10.96
CA LYS A 39 13.81 21.02 10.44
C LYS A 39 13.79 21.23 8.93
N GLU A 40 14.93 21.61 8.37
CA GLU A 40 15.08 21.71 6.92
C GLU A 40 14.93 20.32 6.29
N PRO A 41 13.96 20.12 5.39
CA PRO A 41 13.82 18.87 4.66
C PRO A 41 14.91 18.71 3.60
N ASP A 42 15.07 17.51 3.07
CA ASP A 42 16.01 17.21 1.99
C ASP A 42 15.53 17.67 0.59
N HIS A 43 14.32 18.22 0.50
CA HIS A 43 13.65 18.66 -0.74
C HIS A 43 13.60 17.59 -1.84
N PHE A 44 13.60 16.33 -1.46
CA PHE A 44 13.66 15.22 -2.40
C PHE A 44 12.42 15.18 -3.32
N VAL A 45 11.22 15.29 -2.75
CA VAL A 45 9.97 15.28 -3.51
C VAL A 45 9.86 16.55 -4.35
N ALA A 46 10.16 17.71 -3.77
CA ALA A 46 10.13 18.99 -4.46
C ALA A 46 11.06 19.04 -5.68
N THR A 47 12.20 18.36 -5.60
CA THR A 47 13.19 18.30 -6.68
C THR A 47 12.87 17.21 -7.71
N THR A 48 12.69 15.96 -7.23
CA THR A 48 12.56 14.78 -8.10
C THR A 48 11.23 14.76 -8.85
N PHE A 49 10.13 15.16 -8.17
CA PHE A 49 8.78 15.10 -8.71
C PHE A 49 8.20 16.48 -9.05
N LYS A 50 9.07 17.48 -9.27
CA LYS A 50 8.67 18.81 -9.71
C LYS A 50 7.77 18.73 -10.94
N ASP A 51 6.69 19.49 -10.93
CA ASP A 51 5.70 19.60 -12.04
C ASP A 51 4.99 18.28 -12.44
N LEU A 52 5.16 17.19 -11.66
CA LEU A 52 4.60 15.89 -12.05
C LEU A 52 3.22 15.61 -11.46
N TYR A 53 3.06 15.72 -10.14
CA TYR A 53 1.85 15.23 -9.45
C TYR A 53 1.13 16.28 -8.64
N TYR A 54 1.86 17.19 -8.05
CA TYR A 54 1.38 18.20 -7.10
C TYR A 54 1.98 19.56 -7.43
N THR A 55 1.45 20.60 -6.83
CA THR A 55 2.05 21.94 -6.89
C THR A 55 3.38 21.97 -6.12
N ASP A 56 4.21 22.98 -6.39
CA ASP A 56 5.48 23.15 -5.66
C ASP A 56 5.26 23.27 -4.15
N ALA A 57 4.23 24.00 -3.71
CA ALA A 57 3.88 24.12 -2.30
C ALA A 57 3.45 22.78 -1.67
N GLU A 58 2.71 21.94 -2.41
CA GLU A 58 2.34 20.60 -1.93
C GLU A 58 3.54 19.67 -1.88
N ASN A 59 4.46 19.73 -2.85
CA ASN A 59 5.69 18.95 -2.83
C ASN A 59 6.57 19.31 -1.62
N GLU A 60 6.73 20.62 -1.31
CA GLU A 60 7.44 21.09 -0.11
C GLU A 60 6.76 20.59 1.17
N LEU A 61 5.42 20.62 1.24
CA LEU A 61 4.69 20.11 2.39
C LEU A 61 4.88 18.61 2.58
N ILE A 62 4.94 17.83 1.47
CA ILE A 62 5.23 16.39 1.54
C ILE A 62 6.63 16.16 2.11
N ASP A 63 7.63 16.92 1.70
CA ASP A 63 9.00 16.82 2.23
C ASP A 63 9.09 17.20 3.71
N ILE A 64 8.36 18.23 4.15
CA ILE A 64 8.24 18.60 5.57
C ILE A 64 7.62 17.45 6.36
N LEU A 65 6.49 16.91 5.89
CA LEU A 65 5.80 15.79 6.55
C LEU A 65 6.69 14.55 6.62
N ARG A 66 7.36 14.14 5.54
CA ARG A 66 8.31 13.02 5.53
C ARG A 66 9.37 13.17 6.60
N THR A 67 10.03 14.36 6.63
CA THR A 67 11.09 14.65 7.57
C THR A 67 10.61 14.56 9.02
N ASN A 68 9.45 15.15 9.31
CA ASN A 68 8.87 15.12 10.65
C ASN A 68 8.40 13.73 11.07
N ILE A 69 7.75 12.99 10.15
CA ILE A 69 7.29 11.60 10.39
C ILE A 69 8.48 10.67 10.68
N ALA A 70 9.60 10.82 9.96
CA ALA A 70 10.81 10.04 10.20
C ALA A 70 11.37 10.25 11.64
N GLY A 71 11.13 11.43 12.23
CA GLY A 71 11.53 11.77 13.60
C GLY A 71 10.63 11.18 14.70
N ILE A 72 9.48 10.61 14.38
CA ILE A 72 8.57 10.01 15.36
C ILE A 72 9.18 8.71 15.90
N LYS A 73 9.39 8.63 17.21
CA LYS A 73 9.97 7.43 17.88
C LYS A 73 8.99 6.27 17.96
N ASP A 74 7.74 6.55 18.32
CA ASP A 74 6.68 5.54 18.42
C ASP A 74 6.34 5.00 17.02
N SER A 75 6.47 3.69 16.83
CA SER A 75 6.30 3.04 15.54
C SER A 75 4.87 3.05 15.05
N TYR A 76 3.87 3.03 15.94
CA TYR A 76 2.45 3.08 15.57
C TYR A 76 2.04 4.50 15.21
N LYS A 77 2.45 5.52 15.98
CA LYS A 77 2.23 6.92 15.62
C LYS A 77 2.86 7.25 14.25
N ARG A 78 4.08 6.74 14.02
CA ARG A 78 4.75 6.89 12.71
C ARG A 78 3.97 6.21 11.58
N ALA A 79 3.44 5.00 11.81
CA ALA A 79 2.62 4.29 10.83
C ALA A 79 1.29 5.03 10.56
N ILE A 80 0.63 5.58 11.58
CA ILE A 80 -0.59 6.40 11.43
C ILE A 80 -0.30 7.64 10.58
N ALA A 81 0.75 8.40 10.92
CA ALA A 81 1.12 9.61 10.19
C ALA A 81 1.49 9.31 8.73
N MET A 82 2.27 8.25 8.47
CA MET A 82 2.63 7.84 7.11
C MET A 82 1.41 7.34 6.34
N THR A 83 0.52 6.56 6.96
CA THR A 83 -0.76 6.14 6.37
C THR A 83 -1.60 7.35 5.97
N ALA A 84 -1.70 8.35 6.85
CA ALA A 84 -2.43 9.58 6.57
C ALA A 84 -1.83 10.38 5.42
N LEU A 85 -0.51 10.50 5.35
CA LEU A 85 0.20 11.16 4.25
C LEU A 85 -0.03 10.44 2.92
N ILE A 86 0.11 9.12 2.88
CA ILE A 86 -0.14 8.31 1.68
C ILE A 86 -1.60 8.49 1.20
N ARG A 87 -2.58 8.45 2.12
CA ARG A 87 -3.99 8.66 1.79
C ARG A 87 -4.25 10.07 1.27
N ALA A 88 -3.67 11.09 1.88
CA ALA A 88 -3.77 12.48 1.42
C ALA A 88 -3.22 12.63 -0.01
N CYS A 89 -2.02 12.10 -0.26
CA CYS A 89 -1.41 12.09 -1.57
C CYS A 89 -2.28 11.36 -2.61
N THR A 90 -2.82 10.20 -2.26
CA THR A 90 -3.68 9.40 -3.16
C THR A 90 -4.99 10.12 -3.49
N LYS A 91 -5.64 10.76 -2.51
CA LYS A 91 -6.89 11.52 -2.71
C LYS A 91 -6.70 12.75 -3.59
N LYS A 92 -5.54 13.37 -3.56
CA LYS A 92 -5.17 14.50 -4.44
C LYS A 92 -4.88 14.06 -5.88
N ARG A 93 -4.89 12.76 -6.18
CA ARG A 93 -4.68 12.24 -7.53
C ARG A 93 -5.97 11.76 -8.17
N PRO A 94 -6.25 12.12 -9.44
CA PRO A 94 -7.33 11.51 -10.18
C PRO A 94 -7.16 9.98 -10.20
N ARG A 95 -8.19 9.22 -9.84
CA ARG A 95 -8.16 7.76 -9.70
C ARG A 95 -7.15 7.20 -8.68
N GLY A 96 -6.45 8.05 -7.92
CA GLY A 96 -5.48 7.61 -6.91
C GLY A 96 -4.22 6.94 -7.45
N ILE A 97 -3.87 7.12 -8.74
CA ILE A 97 -2.73 6.45 -9.39
C ILE A 97 -1.70 7.44 -9.94
N PHE A 98 -0.47 6.95 -10.17
CA PHE A 98 0.71 7.74 -10.54
C PHE A 98 1.30 7.34 -11.91
N THR A 99 0.48 6.75 -12.77
CA THR A 99 0.89 6.33 -14.13
C THR A 99 0.85 7.46 -15.16
N TYR A 100 0.34 8.62 -14.79
CA TYR A 100 0.31 9.84 -15.61
C TYR A 100 0.60 11.06 -14.76
N THR A 101 1.04 12.14 -15.40
CA THR A 101 1.41 13.41 -14.78
C THR A 101 0.31 14.45 -14.93
N GLY A 102 0.48 15.59 -14.28
CA GLY A 102 -0.40 16.75 -14.34
C GLY A 102 -1.38 16.87 -13.17
N ASN A 103 -1.70 18.11 -12.83
CA ASN A 103 -2.60 18.50 -11.76
C ASN A 103 -3.99 18.74 -12.34
N ARG A 104 -4.89 17.75 -12.24
CA ARG A 104 -6.27 17.87 -12.71
C ARG A 104 -7.21 18.08 -11.53
N TYR A 105 -7.08 19.23 -10.86
CA TYR A 105 -7.90 19.55 -9.67
C TYR A 105 -9.33 19.97 -9.98
N ASN A 106 -9.70 20.13 -11.26
CA ASN A 106 -11.01 20.62 -11.69
C ASN A 106 -11.88 19.54 -12.38
N ASP A 107 -11.79 18.29 -11.98
CA ASP A 107 -12.65 17.22 -12.52
C ASP A 107 -14.00 17.08 -11.77
N GLY A 108 -14.33 18.04 -10.89
CA GLY A 108 -15.58 18.09 -10.13
C GLY A 108 -15.57 17.34 -8.80
N ARG A 109 -14.51 16.58 -8.48
CA ARG A 109 -14.41 15.86 -7.21
C ARG A 109 -14.02 16.79 -6.07
N LYS A 110 -14.82 16.80 -5.01
CA LYS A 110 -14.57 17.63 -3.82
C LYS A 110 -13.22 17.33 -3.16
N ASP A 111 -12.78 16.07 -3.17
CA ASP A 111 -11.49 15.68 -2.59
C ASP A 111 -10.29 16.34 -3.29
N LEU A 112 -10.35 16.59 -4.60
CA LEU A 112 -9.29 17.27 -5.31
C LEU A 112 -9.17 18.77 -4.97
N GLN A 113 -10.27 19.38 -4.50
CA GLN A 113 -10.32 20.80 -4.16
C GLN A 113 -9.78 21.08 -2.75
N LYS A 114 -9.78 20.09 -1.85
CA LYS A 114 -9.21 20.24 -0.51
C LYS A 114 -7.69 20.40 -0.58
N SER A 115 -7.13 21.20 0.34
CA SER A 115 -5.67 21.28 0.47
C SER A 115 -5.06 19.94 0.89
N LEU A 116 -3.77 19.71 0.61
CA LEU A 116 -3.07 18.52 1.07
C LEU A 116 -3.01 18.45 2.60
N GLU A 117 -2.84 19.60 3.27
CA GLU A 117 -2.91 19.73 4.72
C GLU A 117 -4.25 19.23 5.28
N GLN A 118 -5.38 19.74 4.73
CA GLN A 118 -6.71 19.31 5.15
C GLN A 118 -6.91 17.81 4.92
N GLN A 119 -6.50 17.27 3.77
CA GLN A 119 -6.56 15.83 3.47
C GLN A 119 -5.73 15.00 4.47
N PHE A 120 -4.56 15.50 4.87
CA PHE A 120 -3.72 14.84 5.86
C PHE A 120 -4.40 14.78 7.23
N LEU A 121 -4.93 15.89 7.74
CA LEU A 121 -5.60 15.94 9.04
C LEU A 121 -6.87 15.05 9.07
N GLU A 122 -7.72 15.12 8.05
CA GLU A 122 -8.88 14.23 7.91
C GLU A 122 -8.47 12.74 7.83
N ALA A 123 -7.35 12.45 7.17
CA ALA A 123 -6.84 11.09 7.10
C ALA A 123 -6.32 10.59 8.45
N VAL A 124 -5.68 11.43 9.27
CA VAL A 124 -5.26 11.09 10.64
C VAL A 124 -6.49 10.73 11.48
N GLU A 125 -7.54 11.55 11.43
CA GLU A 125 -8.79 11.29 12.15
C GLU A 125 -9.40 9.94 11.73
N ALA A 126 -9.50 9.69 10.41
CA ALA A 126 -10.06 8.46 9.88
C ALA A 126 -9.23 7.21 10.25
N VAL A 127 -7.89 7.32 10.28
CA VAL A 127 -7.02 6.22 10.71
C VAL A 127 -7.14 5.98 12.20
N ASN A 128 -7.16 7.03 13.02
CA ASN A 128 -7.39 6.91 14.47
C ASN A 128 -8.73 6.23 14.79
N ALA A 129 -9.79 6.57 14.05
CA ALA A 129 -11.11 5.96 14.22
C ALA A 129 -11.15 4.46 13.86
N ALA A 130 -10.19 3.97 13.07
CA ALA A 130 -10.06 2.57 12.71
C ALA A 130 -9.21 1.76 13.73
N VAL A 131 -8.55 2.42 14.66
CA VAL A 131 -7.79 1.74 15.73
C VAL A 131 -8.76 1.29 16.82
N PHE A 132 -8.75 -0.01 17.13
CA PHE A 132 -9.56 -0.56 18.20
C PHE A 132 -8.87 -1.74 18.87
N ASP A 133 -9.19 -1.98 20.13
CA ASP A 133 -8.71 -3.13 20.88
C ASP A 133 -9.85 -4.15 21.05
N ASN A 134 -9.61 -5.36 20.57
CA ASN A 134 -10.50 -6.51 20.76
C ASN A 134 -9.92 -7.53 21.75
N GLY A 135 -8.88 -7.18 22.48
CA GLY A 135 -8.18 -8.05 23.41
C GLY A 135 -7.27 -9.10 22.75
N ILE A 136 -7.07 -9.05 21.42
CA ILE A 136 -6.31 -10.06 20.68
C ILE A 136 -5.17 -9.39 19.90
N SER A 137 -3.94 -9.85 20.12
CA SER A 137 -2.79 -9.36 19.37
C SER A 137 -2.86 -9.76 17.90
N CYS A 138 -2.71 -8.76 17.02
CA CYS A 138 -2.59 -8.92 15.59
C CYS A 138 -1.18 -8.53 15.11
N LEU A 139 -0.78 -8.96 13.91
CA LEU A 139 0.54 -8.70 13.37
C LEU A 139 0.44 -8.15 11.94
N SER A 140 1.31 -7.20 11.62
CA SER A 140 1.55 -6.72 10.26
C SER A 140 2.94 -7.19 9.81
N LYS A 141 3.00 -7.82 8.64
CA LYS A 141 4.22 -8.30 8.01
C LYS A 141 4.42 -7.62 6.67
N HIS A 142 5.66 -7.24 6.40
CA HIS A 142 6.11 -6.73 5.11
C HIS A 142 7.05 -7.76 4.50
N GLY A 143 6.62 -8.44 3.43
CA GLY A 143 7.45 -9.46 2.79
C GLY A 143 6.67 -10.37 1.83
N ASP A 144 7.40 -11.34 1.27
CA ASP A 144 6.84 -12.34 0.37
C ASP A 144 5.91 -13.31 1.12
N ALA A 145 4.70 -13.50 0.61
CA ALA A 145 3.73 -14.45 1.15
C ALA A 145 4.25 -15.90 1.12
N MET A 146 5.17 -16.22 0.20
CA MET A 146 5.81 -17.52 0.13
C MET A 146 6.67 -17.81 1.37
N GLU A 147 7.24 -16.76 1.99
CA GLU A 147 8.10 -16.86 3.18
C GLU A 147 7.33 -16.70 4.49
N LEU A 148 6.05 -16.31 4.43
CA LEU A 148 5.23 -16.10 5.62
C LEU A 148 5.11 -17.39 6.43
N ARG A 149 5.55 -17.35 7.69
CA ARG A 149 5.36 -18.46 8.64
C ARG A 149 4.02 -18.29 9.35
N ALA A 150 3.01 -18.98 8.85
CA ALA A 150 1.65 -18.97 9.39
C ALA A 150 0.96 -20.35 9.21
N ASP A 151 1.69 -21.41 9.47
CA ASP A 151 1.30 -22.83 9.24
C ASP A 151 0.12 -23.30 10.11
N LYS A 152 -0.32 -22.49 11.09
CA LYS A 152 -1.46 -22.77 11.99
C LYS A 152 -2.63 -21.81 11.80
N ALA A 153 -2.73 -21.16 10.62
CA ALA A 153 -3.86 -20.30 10.35
C ALA A 153 -5.14 -21.14 10.13
N ASP A 154 -6.24 -20.79 10.78
CA ASP A 154 -7.54 -21.44 10.56
C ASP A 154 -8.10 -21.06 9.20
N LEU A 155 -7.95 -19.79 8.80
CA LEU A 155 -8.42 -19.22 7.54
C LEU A 155 -7.35 -18.34 6.91
N VAL A 156 -7.18 -18.45 5.60
CA VAL A 156 -6.29 -17.62 4.80
C VAL A 156 -7.07 -16.94 3.68
N TYR A 157 -7.13 -15.60 3.71
CA TYR A 157 -7.66 -14.79 2.63
C TYR A 157 -6.51 -14.36 1.71
N MET A 158 -6.62 -14.64 0.43
CA MET A 158 -5.61 -14.35 -0.59
C MET A 158 -6.20 -13.39 -1.63
N ASP A 159 -5.57 -12.22 -1.76
CA ASP A 159 -5.87 -11.20 -2.78
C ASP A 159 -4.57 -10.77 -3.46
N PRO A 160 -3.95 -11.67 -4.26
CA PRO A 160 -2.69 -11.38 -4.92
C PRO A 160 -2.88 -10.46 -6.13
N PRO A 161 -1.79 -9.92 -6.70
CA PRO A 161 -1.87 -9.17 -7.95
C PRO A 161 -2.51 -9.98 -9.07
N TYR A 162 -3.44 -9.36 -9.82
CA TYR A 162 -4.16 -10.01 -10.91
C TYR A 162 -3.34 -9.94 -12.19
N TYR A 163 -2.86 -11.08 -12.68
CA TYR A 163 -2.16 -11.11 -13.95
C TYR A 163 -3.14 -11.06 -15.12
N SER A 164 -2.96 -10.09 -16.01
CA SER A 164 -3.71 -10.00 -17.25
C SER A 164 -2.75 -9.72 -18.42
N PRO A 165 -2.79 -10.50 -19.51
CA PRO A 165 -1.94 -10.25 -20.68
C PRO A 165 -2.30 -8.97 -21.42
N LEU A 166 -3.50 -8.41 -21.19
CA LEU A 166 -4.01 -7.22 -21.88
C LEU A 166 -3.83 -5.93 -21.07
N SER A 167 -3.36 -5.99 -19.85
CA SER A 167 -3.19 -4.80 -19.02
C SER A 167 -1.90 -4.83 -18.20
N ASP A 168 -1.26 -3.67 -18.07
CA ASP A 168 -0.17 -3.46 -17.12
C ASP A 168 -0.78 -3.36 -15.72
N ASN A 169 -1.01 -4.51 -15.08
CA ASN A 169 -1.53 -4.61 -13.73
C ASN A 169 -0.43 -4.63 -12.65
N GLU A 170 0.75 -4.15 -12.97
CA GLU A 170 1.82 -4.08 -12.02
C GLU A 170 1.54 -2.96 -11.00
N TYR A 171 1.09 -3.36 -9.80
CA TYR A 171 0.70 -2.43 -8.73
C TYR A 171 1.81 -1.44 -8.37
N VAL A 172 3.06 -1.91 -8.36
CA VAL A 172 4.22 -1.05 -8.09
C VAL A 172 4.31 0.11 -9.07
N ARG A 173 4.03 -0.11 -10.36
CA ARG A 173 4.05 0.97 -11.36
C ARG A 173 2.91 1.97 -11.17
N ARG A 174 1.74 1.49 -10.72
CA ARG A 174 0.58 2.37 -10.48
C ARG A 174 0.74 3.22 -9.24
N TYR A 175 1.37 2.66 -8.20
CA TYR A 175 1.49 3.26 -6.87
C TYR A 175 2.92 3.63 -6.50
N HIS A 176 3.86 3.68 -7.46
CA HIS A 176 5.29 3.88 -7.22
C HIS A 176 5.61 5.09 -6.33
N PHE A 177 4.86 6.19 -6.46
CA PHE A 177 5.09 7.39 -5.64
C PHE A 177 4.80 7.11 -4.16
N VAL A 178 3.62 6.59 -3.85
CA VAL A 178 3.21 6.31 -2.46
C VAL A 178 3.92 5.09 -1.87
N GLU A 179 4.29 4.11 -2.68
CA GLU A 179 5.18 3.02 -2.26
C GLU A 179 6.60 3.57 -1.95
N GLY A 180 7.11 4.46 -2.80
CA GLY A 180 8.36 5.18 -2.56
C GLY A 180 8.30 6.00 -1.28
N LEU A 181 7.20 6.71 -1.06
CA LEU A 181 6.95 7.50 0.15
C LEU A 181 6.99 6.63 1.42
N ALA A 182 6.32 5.46 1.41
CA ALA A 182 6.33 4.53 2.54
C ALA A 182 7.73 3.98 2.84
N ARG A 183 8.60 3.86 1.82
CA ARG A 183 9.98 3.38 1.92
C ARG A 183 11.00 4.50 2.12
N ASP A 184 10.57 5.75 2.07
CA ASP A 184 11.47 6.91 1.98
C ASP A 184 12.44 6.76 0.78
N TRP A 185 11.96 6.18 -0.31
CA TRP A 185 12.69 5.77 -1.53
C TRP A 185 13.95 4.94 -1.30
N LYS A 186 14.15 4.40 -0.08
CA LYS A 186 15.30 3.56 0.24
C LYS A 186 15.20 2.20 -0.44
N GLY A 187 16.30 1.78 -1.06
CA GLY A 187 16.40 0.48 -1.73
C GLY A 187 15.64 0.39 -3.06
N VAL A 188 15.27 1.53 -3.65
CA VAL A 188 14.67 1.62 -4.99
C VAL A 188 15.50 2.52 -5.90
N GLU A 189 15.54 2.18 -7.19
CA GLU A 189 16.24 2.94 -8.22
C GLU A 189 15.22 3.71 -9.06
N ILE A 190 15.25 5.04 -8.99
CA ILE A 190 14.37 5.90 -9.79
C ILE A 190 14.84 5.92 -11.24
N GLN A 191 13.92 5.67 -12.14
CA GLN A 191 14.15 5.73 -13.59
C GLN A 191 13.99 7.18 -14.07
N GLU A 192 15.07 7.95 -13.97
CA GLU A 192 15.10 9.38 -14.26
C GLU A 192 14.63 9.74 -15.68
N HIS A 193 14.84 8.83 -16.63
CA HIS A 193 14.42 8.99 -18.03
C HIS A 193 12.91 8.83 -18.24
N THR A 194 12.17 8.32 -17.27
CA THR A 194 10.71 8.14 -17.39
C THR A 194 9.96 9.42 -17.03
N GLN A 195 8.90 9.72 -17.78
CA GLN A 195 8.07 10.89 -17.54
C GLN A 195 7.49 10.94 -16.11
N THR A 196 7.19 9.80 -15.52
CA THR A 196 6.58 9.67 -14.19
C THR A 196 7.60 9.49 -13.07
N LYS A 197 8.91 9.46 -13.37
CA LYS A 197 9.98 9.20 -12.39
C LYS A 197 9.70 7.97 -11.52
N LYS A 198 9.10 6.93 -12.13
CA LYS A 198 8.84 5.66 -11.45
C LYS A 198 10.17 4.98 -11.12
N PHE A 199 10.21 4.18 -10.09
CA PHE A 199 11.35 3.31 -9.86
C PHE A 199 11.17 1.96 -10.59
N LYS A 200 12.30 1.25 -10.78
CA LYS A 200 12.30 -0.08 -11.37
C LYS A 200 11.41 -1.00 -10.55
N SER A 201 10.40 -1.57 -11.19
CA SER A 201 9.52 -2.49 -10.50
C SER A 201 10.25 -3.76 -10.07
N TYR A 202 9.79 -4.34 -8.99
CA TYR A 202 10.26 -5.65 -8.53
C TYR A 202 9.20 -6.70 -8.93
N PRO A 203 9.53 -7.57 -9.89
CA PRO A 203 8.59 -8.58 -10.37
C PRO A 203 8.25 -9.55 -9.24
N THR A 204 6.98 -9.94 -9.17
CA THR A 204 6.52 -11.01 -8.29
C THR A 204 6.21 -12.26 -9.14
N PRO A 205 6.04 -13.44 -8.54
CA PRO A 205 5.57 -14.62 -9.27
C PRO A 205 4.25 -14.36 -10.03
N PHE A 206 3.41 -13.44 -9.52
CA PHE A 206 2.14 -13.04 -10.14
C PHE A 206 2.30 -12.10 -11.35
N SER A 207 3.52 -11.77 -11.78
CA SER A 207 3.76 -10.90 -12.94
C SER A 207 3.74 -11.65 -14.28
N THR A 208 3.63 -12.99 -14.28
CA THR A 208 3.56 -13.82 -15.50
C THR A 208 2.50 -14.90 -15.37
N ARG A 209 1.94 -15.39 -16.51
CA ARG A 209 0.93 -16.46 -16.51
C ARG A 209 1.38 -17.71 -15.76
N LYS A 210 2.54 -18.25 -16.14
CA LYS A 210 3.09 -19.45 -15.52
C LYS A 210 3.44 -19.21 -14.06
N GLY A 211 4.07 -18.09 -13.76
CA GLY A 211 4.44 -17.74 -12.40
C GLY A 211 3.24 -17.60 -11.47
N ALA A 212 2.13 -17.03 -11.93
CA ALA A 212 0.91 -16.90 -11.15
C ALA A 212 0.29 -18.28 -10.81
N ALA A 213 0.19 -19.18 -11.78
CA ALA A 213 -0.30 -20.55 -11.55
C ALA A 213 0.60 -21.32 -10.56
N ASP A 214 1.92 -21.28 -10.75
CA ASP A 214 2.89 -21.90 -9.85
C ASP A 214 2.85 -21.29 -8.43
N ALA A 215 2.59 -19.97 -8.33
CA ALA A 215 2.46 -19.29 -7.04
C ALA A 215 1.20 -19.72 -6.28
N PHE A 216 0.06 -19.81 -6.96
CA PHE A 216 -1.18 -20.34 -6.37
C PHE A 216 -1.01 -21.77 -5.91
N ASP A 217 -0.42 -22.64 -6.73
CA ASP A 217 -0.17 -24.04 -6.36
C ASP A 217 0.66 -24.13 -5.07
N LYS A 218 1.74 -23.37 -4.97
CA LYS A 218 2.60 -23.32 -3.77
C LYS A 218 1.85 -22.78 -2.55
N LEU A 219 1.05 -21.70 -2.71
CA LEU A 219 0.30 -21.12 -1.60
C LEU A 219 -0.81 -22.08 -1.12
N PHE A 220 -1.56 -22.69 -2.02
CA PHE A 220 -2.60 -23.66 -1.66
C PHE A 220 -2.01 -24.89 -0.96
N LYS A 221 -0.86 -25.39 -1.43
CA LYS A 221 -0.11 -26.46 -0.75
C LYS A 221 0.32 -26.05 0.65
N LYS A 222 0.89 -24.84 0.77
CA LYS A 222 1.38 -24.29 2.05
C LYS A 222 0.27 -24.20 3.10
N PHE A 223 -0.91 -23.76 2.69
CA PHE A 223 -2.07 -23.57 3.55
C PHE A 223 -3.14 -24.64 3.36
N ALA A 224 -2.75 -25.85 2.98
CA ALA A 224 -3.69 -26.94 2.71
C ALA A 224 -4.59 -27.29 3.91
N ASN A 225 -4.13 -27.07 5.14
CA ASN A 225 -4.89 -27.34 6.36
C ASN A 225 -5.82 -26.18 6.80
N SER A 226 -5.74 -25.00 6.15
CA SER A 226 -6.54 -23.82 6.45
C SER A 226 -7.78 -23.76 5.55
N ILE A 227 -8.83 -23.04 5.95
CA ILE A 227 -9.86 -22.59 5.03
C ILE A 227 -9.24 -21.56 4.11
N LEU A 228 -9.40 -21.72 2.79
CA LEU A 228 -8.87 -20.77 1.81
C LEU A 228 -10.00 -19.96 1.20
N ILE A 229 -9.83 -18.63 1.19
CA ILE A 229 -10.67 -17.70 0.44
C ILE A 229 -9.76 -16.97 -0.53
N VAL A 230 -10.10 -17.00 -1.82
CA VAL A 230 -9.31 -16.36 -2.88
C VAL A 230 -10.17 -15.30 -3.58
N SER A 231 -9.71 -14.06 -3.55
CA SER A 231 -10.24 -12.98 -4.38
C SER A 231 -9.39 -12.88 -5.64
N TYR A 232 -10.02 -13.06 -6.81
CA TYR A 232 -9.32 -12.96 -8.08
C TYR A 232 -10.23 -12.47 -9.19
N SER A 233 -9.67 -11.76 -10.19
CA SER A 233 -10.46 -11.21 -11.29
C SER A 233 -10.77 -12.25 -12.35
N SER A 234 -12.03 -12.31 -12.82
CA SER A 234 -12.47 -13.21 -13.90
C SER A 234 -11.75 -12.97 -15.24
N ASN A 235 -11.14 -11.79 -15.41
CA ASN A 235 -10.37 -11.44 -16.61
C ASN A 235 -8.86 -11.69 -16.46
N SER A 236 -8.45 -12.42 -15.42
CA SER A 236 -7.05 -12.68 -15.09
C SER A 236 -6.68 -14.14 -15.32
N LEU A 237 -5.39 -14.43 -15.31
CA LEU A 237 -4.86 -15.79 -15.43
C LEU A 237 -4.09 -16.16 -14.14
N PRO A 238 -4.27 -17.39 -13.61
CA PRO A 238 -5.09 -18.50 -14.15
C PRO A 238 -6.57 -18.15 -14.31
N THR A 239 -7.24 -18.80 -15.28
CA THR A 239 -8.71 -18.72 -15.42
C THR A 239 -9.40 -19.33 -14.20
N GLN A 240 -10.72 -19.12 -14.08
CA GLN A 240 -11.51 -19.74 -13.02
C GLN A 240 -11.36 -21.27 -13.01
N ASP A 241 -11.47 -21.92 -14.17
CA ASP A 241 -11.35 -23.38 -14.29
C ASP A 241 -9.94 -23.86 -13.91
N GLU A 242 -8.88 -23.20 -14.41
CA GLU A 242 -7.50 -23.49 -14.03
C GLU A 242 -7.29 -23.32 -12.51
N MET A 243 -7.89 -22.27 -11.91
CA MET A 243 -7.80 -22.03 -10.47
C MET A 243 -8.48 -23.13 -9.65
N LEU A 244 -9.66 -23.57 -10.09
CA LEU A 244 -10.39 -24.68 -9.48
C LEU A 244 -9.60 -25.98 -9.55
N GLU A 245 -8.99 -26.28 -10.70
CA GLU A 245 -8.13 -27.47 -10.87
C GLU A 245 -6.92 -27.43 -9.92
N ILE A 246 -6.26 -26.27 -9.77
CA ILE A 246 -5.14 -26.11 -8.84
C ILE A 246 -5.61 -26.30 -7.40
N MET A 247 -6.74 -25.69 -7.01
CA MET A 247 -7.25 -25.76 -5.64
C MET A 247 -7.74 -27.16 -5.27
N ALA A 248 -8.35 -27.90 -6.20
CA ALA A 248 -8.85 -29.27 -6.00
C ALA A 248 -7.73 -30.27 -5.64
N ARG A 249 -6.47 -29.98 -5.91
CA ARG A 249 -5.34 -30.82 -5.49
C ARG A 249 -5.17 -30.83 -3.96
N TYR A 250 -5.66 -29.78 -3.28
CA TYR A 250 -5.43 -29.53 -1.85
C TYR A 250 -6.72 -29.45 -1.03
N LYS A 251 -7.88 -29.26 -1.67
CA LYS A 251 -9.18 -29.10 -1.04
C LYS A 251 -10.20 -30.08 -1.59
N LYS A 252 -10.94 -30.72 -0.68
CA LYS A 252 -12.02 -31.67 -1.04
C LYS A 252 -13.29 -30.97 -1.54
N HIS A 253 -13.55 -29.76 -1.03
CA HIS A 253 -14.71 -28.94 -1.39
C HIS A 253 -14.20 -27.57 -1.83
N VAL A 254 -14.63 -27.17 -3.03
CA VAL A 254 -14.31 -25.85 -3.61
C VAL A 254 -15.62 -25.28 -4.14
N GLU A 255 -15.92 -24.03 -3.78
CA GLU A 255 -17.11 -23.29 -4.20
C GLU A 255 -16.66 -21.97 -4.85
N VAL A 256 -17.47 -21.44 -5.81
CA VAL A 256 -17.23 -20.18 -6.51
C VAL A 256 -18.47 -19.31 -6.46
#